data_13229ca0e66f0e8ee3ee8a7929958771
#
_entry.id   13229ca0e66f0e8ee3ee8a7929958771
#
_cell.length_a   1.000
_cell.length_b   1.000
_cell.length_c   1.000
_cell.angle_alpha   90.00
_cell.angle_beta   90.00
_cell.angle_gamma   90.00
#
_symmetry.space_group_name_H-M   'P 1'
#
loop_
_entity.id
_entity.type
_entity.pdbx_description
1 polymer ?
#
loop_
_entity_poly.entity_id
_entity_poly.type
_entity_poly.pdbx_seq_one_letter_code
_entity_poly.pdbx_strand_id
1 'polypeptide(L)'
;MGIAVTSHDNNALGALDISDLQISNEVYTLGTTGSTQRNIGDTGTNIRVQQVQEGKWMVRSGGEDIGGNADVFGFFDSEQTGDIVASMHVDKIVHRDVGARRNMNAKGGLMFRASHAVDAPHVSLLIHSGSGVTMYYRTTAGGETISKNVGVMVEDVELKMEKTGNTVSCYYKHVSSPEWYHLGDATADFDTTYYVGQAISSAQRGYWAALYASEVQVNPAAIA
;
A
#
# COMPACT_ATOMS: atom_id res chain seq x y z
N MET A 1 5.99 -20.80 8.74
CA MET A 1 7.25 -20.06 8.94
C MET A 1 8.31 -21.03 9.40
N GLY A 2 9.53 -20.93 8.94
CA GLY A 2 10.62 -21.82 9.34
C GLY A 2 11.97 -21.11 9.29
N ILE A 3 12.95 -21.71 9.96
CA ILE A 3 14.33 -21.25 9.94
C ILE A 3 15.13 -22.18 9.07
N ALA A 4 15.95 -21.63 8.18
CA ALA A 4 16.85 -22.39 7.32
C ALA A 4 18.29 -21.95 7.57
N VAL A 5 19.22 -22.92 7.57
CA VAL A 5 20.66 -22.71 7.71
C VAL A 5 21.38 -23.38 6.56
N THR A 6 22.35 -22.69 5.95
CA THR A 6 23.27 -23.27 4.98
C THR A 6 24.69 -22.82 5.30
N SER A 7 25.65 -23.72 5.13
CA SER A 7 27.07 -23.41 5.26
C SER A 7 27.68 -22.73 4.03
N HIS A 8 27.01 -22.76 2.89
CA HIS A 8 27.58 -22.41 1.57
C HIS A 8 28.86 -23.18 1.19
N ASP A 9 29.27 -24.14 1.98
CA ASP A 9 30.42 -25.00 1.74
C ASP A 9 30.04 -26.46 2.00
N ASN A 10 30.26 -27.33 1.02
CA ASN A 10 29.92 -28.74 1.09
C ASN A 10 30.75 -29.52 2.14
N ASN A 11 31.86 -28.96 2.61
CA ASN A 11 32.75 -29.52 3.61
C ASN A 11 32.66 -28.86 5.00
N ALA A 12 31.76 -27.91 5.17
CA ALA A 12 31.56 -27.21 6.43
C ALA A 12 30.16 -27.47 7.00
N LEU A 13 30.07 -27.54 8.34
CA LEU A 13 28.77 -27.58 9.03
C LEU A 13 28.31 -26.16 9.32
N GLY A 14 27.10 -25.81 8.87
CA GLY A 14 26.41 -24.61 9.31
C GLY A 14 25.65 -24.93 10.60
N ALA A 15 25.86 -24.17 11.66
CA ALA A 15 25.11 -24.24 12.90
C ALA A 15 24.48 -22.88 13.24
N LEU A 16 23.27 -22.92 13.74
CA LEU A 16 22.57 -21.76 14.24
C LEU A 16 22.01 -22.09 15.63
N ASP A 17 22.57 -21.48 16.65
CA ASP A 17 22.03 -21.59 18.02
C ASP A 17 20.94 -20.53 18.20
N ILE A 18 19.74 -20.97 18.53
CA ILE A 18 18.59 -20.10 18.77
C ILE A 18 18.10 -20.35 20.19
N SER A 19 18.20 -19.31 21.01
CA SER A 19 17.51 -19.24 22.30
C SER A 19 16.33 -18.27 22.16
N ASP A 20 15.22 -18.58 22.83
CA ASP A 20 14.05 -17.70 22.92
C ASP A 20 13.41 -17.29 21.58
N LEU A 21 13.27 -18.23 20.64
CA LEU A 21 12.47 -17.98 19.44
C LEU A 21 11.01 -17.74 19.83
N GLN A 22 10.58 -16.50 19.75
CA GLN A 22 9.17 -16.14 19.85
C GLN A 22 8.63 -15.91 18.45
N ILE A 23 7.62 -16.69 18.07
CA ILE A 23 6.83 -16.46 16.86
C ILE A 23 5.56 -15.73 17.33
N SER A 24 5.57 -14.40 17.23
CA SER A 24 4.36 -13.62 17.48
C SER A 24 3.57 -13.47 16.17
N ASN A 25 2.27 -13.64 16.22
CA ASN A 25 1.37 -13.45 15.07
C ASN A 25 1.04 -11.97 14.84
N GLU A 26 1.72 -11.03 15.44
CA GLU A 26 1.17 -9.70 15.70
C GLU A 26 1.67 -8.57 14.80
N VAL A 27 2.69 -8.76 13.99
CA VAL A 27 3.18 -7.68 13.10
C VAL A 27 3.53 -8.22 11.73
N TYR A 28 2.68 -7.97 10.75
CA TYR A 28 3.04 -8.13 9.35
C TYR A 28 3.64 -6.83 8.82
N THR A 29 4.93 -6.80 8.61
CA THR A 29 5.57 -5.72 7.84
C THR A 29 5.42 -6.05 6.37
N LEU A 30 4.70 -5.21 5.60
CA LEU A 30 4.67 -5.33 4.15
C LEU A 30 6.10 -5.24 3.61
N GLY A 31 6.57 -6.29 2.97
CA GLY A 31 7.96 -6.40 2.49
C GLY A 31 8.72 -7.59 3.07
N THR A 32 8.10 -8.33 4.02
CA THR A 32 8.63 -9.59 4.52
C THR A 32 7.90 -10.80 3.91
N THR A 33 7.49 -11.76 4.67
CA THR A 33 6.90 -13.00 4.18
C THR A 33 5.45 -12.80 3.70
N GLY A 34 5.12 -13.26 2.49
CA GLY A 34 3.73 -13.28 1.98
C GLY A 34 3.31 -12.08 1.13
N SER A 35 4.15 -11.04 1.00
CA SER A 35 3.83 -9.92 0.11
C SER A 35 4.21 -10.22 -1.34
N THR A 36 3.35 -9.82 -2.27
CA THR A 36 3.52 -10.05 -3.72
C THR A 36 3.46 -8.73 -4.47
N GLN A 37 4.35 -8.55 -5.45
CA GLN A 37 4.31 -7.42 -6.36
C GLN A 37 3.57 -7.79 -7.65
N ARG A 38 2.63 -6.94 -8.07
CA ARG A 38 1.84 -7.17 -9.29
C ARG A 38 1.38 -5.88 -9.95
N ASN A 39 1.16 -5.95 -11.24
CA ASN A 39 0.43 -4.90 -11.96
C ASN A 39 -1.05 -5.25 -11.95
N ILE A 40 -1.89 -4.28 -11.65
CA ILE A 40 -3.32 -4.30 -11.91
C ILE A 40 -3.55 -3.60 -13.25
N GLY A 41 -4.06 -4.32 -14.23
CA GLY A 41 -4.18 -3.84 -15.60
C GLY A 41 -2.84 -3.68 -16.34
N ASP A 42 -2.87 -3.07 -17.52
CA ASP A 42 -1.67 -2.80 -18.33
C ASP A 42 -1.03 -1.45 -17.96
N THR A 43 -0.11 -1.47 -17.04
CA THR A 43 0.59 -0.26 -16.55
C THR A 43 1.60 0.32 -17.55
N GLY A 44 1.93 -0.42 -18.62
CA GLY A 44 2.99 -0.06 -19.56
C GLY A 44 4.41 -0.11 -18.97
N THR A 45 4.56 -0.45 -17.69
CA THR A 45 5.84 -0.66 -16.98
C THR A 45 5.66 -1.77 -15.95
N ASN A 46 6.70 -2.55 -15.69
CA ASN A 46 6.64 -3.53 -14.61
C ASN A 46 6.79 -2.86 -13.25
N ILE A 47 6.00 -3.31 -12.28
CA ILE A 47 6.20 -2.93 -10.88
C ILE A 47 7.59 -3.36 -10.41
N ARG A 48 8.21 -2.54 -9.59
CA ARG A 48 9.46 -2.85 -8.89
C ARG A 48 9.32 -2.47 -7.43
N VAL A 49 9.70 -3.40 -6.57
CA VAL A 49 9.76 -3.21 -5.13
C VAL A 49 11.20 -3.40 -4.69
N GLN A 50 11.71 -2.47 -3.93
CA GLN A 50 13.09 -2.50 -3.43
C GLN A 50 13.15 -1.95 -2.01
N GLN A 51 13.80 -2.67 -1.13
CA GLN A 51 14.21 -2.11 0.16
C GLN A 51 15.41 -1.18 -0.09
N VAL A 52 15.22 0.11 0.12
CA VAL A 52 16.27 1.14 -0.14
C VAL A 52 17.09 1.42 1.10
N GLN A 53 16.57 1.10 2.28
CA GLN A 53 17.21 1.16 3.59
C GLN A 53 16.45 0.22 4.51
N GLU A 54 17.01 -0.19 5.64
CA GLU A 54 16.29 -0.96 6.64
C GLU A 54 14.97 -0.27 7.01
N GLY A 55 13.86 -1.01 6.94
CA GLY A 55 12.50 -0.50 7.19
C GLY A 55 11.95 0.48 6.13
N LYS A 56 12.73 0.84 5.10
CA LYS A 56 12.29 1.75 4.03
C LYS A 56 12.19 1.05 2.69
N TRP A 57 11.06 1.24 2.04
CA TRP A 57 10.73 0.59 0.79
C TRP A 57 10.43 1.60 -0.31
N MET A 58 10.85 1.27 -1.52
CA MET A 58 10.43 1.94 -2.74
C MET A 58 9.54 0.99 -3.53
N VAL A 59 8.32 1.41 -3.83
CA VAL A 59 7.42 0.74 -4.77
C VAL A 59 7.25 1.64 -5.99
N ARG A 60 7.67 1.15 -7.17
CA ARG A 60 7.63 1.91 -8.43
C ARG A 60 6.80 1.19 -9.47
N SER A 61 5.89 1.89 -10.12
CA SER A 61 5.12 1.39 -11.26
C SER A 61 4.64 2.53 -12.16
N GLY A 62 4.08 2.16 -13.31
CA GLY A 62 3.28 3.03 -14.14
C GLY A 62 1.80 2.94 -13.79
N GLY A 63 0.96 3.19 -14.78
CA GLY A 63 -0.49 3.05 -14.70
C GLY A 63 -1.21 4.28 -15.21
N GLU A 64 -2.42 4.08 -15.69
CA GLU A 64 -3.26 5.18 -16.18
C GLU A 64 -3.93 5.93 -15.05
N ASP A 65 -4.47 5.20 -14.06
CA ASP A 65 -5.05 5.80 -12.86
C ASP A 65 -5.47 4.75 -11.81
N ILE A 66 -5.82 5.24 -10.61
CA ILE A 66 -6.67 4.60 -9.62
C ILE A 66 -7.93 5.47 -9.56
N GLY A 67 -8.99 5.05 -10.28
CA GLY A 67 -10.18 5.91 -10.46
C GLY A 67 -11.12 5.39 -11.54
N GLY A 68 -12.23 6.12 -11.79
CA GLY A 68 -13.26 5.68 -12.72
C GLY A 68 -13.85 4.32 -12.38
N ASN A 69 -14.15 3.51 -13.37
CA ASN A 69 -14.75 2.18 -13.21
C ASN A 69 -13.71 1.04 -13.22
N ALA A 70 -12.47 1.34 -13.59
CA ALA A 70 -11.37 0.37 -13.62
C ALA A 70 -10.03 1.06 -13.32
N ASP A 71 -9.12 0.33 -12.68
CA ASP A 71 -7.84 0.84 -12.21
C ASP A 71 -6.68 0.25 -12.99
N VAL A 72 -5.61 1.06 -13.19
CA VAL A 72 -4.36 0.61 -13.80
C VAL A 72 -3.19 1.15 -12.98
N PHE A 73 -2.55 0.27 -12.18
CA PHE A 73 -1.53 0.68 -11.21
C PHE A 73 -0.65 -0.50 -10.74
N GLY A 74 0.43 -0.21 -10.05
CA GLY A 74 1.24 -1.22 -9.35
C GLY A 74 0.78 -1.43 -7.91
N PHE A 75 0.67 -2.70 -7.50
CA PHE A 75 0.23 -3.10 -6.19
C PHE A 75 1.26 -4.04 -5.53
N PHE A 76 1.74 -3.67 -4.37
CA PHE A 76 2.56 -4.50 -3.51
C PHE A 76 1.74 -4.87 -2.29
N ASP A 77 1.19 -6.08 -2.28
CA ASP A 77 0.11 -6.48 -1.39
C ASP A 77 0.34 -7.82 -0.69
N SER A 78 -0.42 -8.04 0.36
CA SER A 78 -0.60 -9.32 1.02
C SER A 78 -2.08 -9.66 1.18
N GLU A 79 -2.40 -10.95 1.14
CA GLU A 79 -3.72 -11.47 1.42
C GLU A 79 -4.03 -11.39 2.92
N GLN A 80 -5.25 -10.95 3.27
CA GLN A 80 -5.71 -10.77 4.63
C GLN A 80 -7.12 -11.30 4.83
N THR A 81 -7.48 -11.54 6.08
CA THR A 81 -8.83 -11.92 6.53
C THR A 81 -9.20 -11.17 7.81
N GLY A 82 -10.49 -11.04 8.10
CA GLY A 82 -10.97 -10.43 9.34
C GLY A 82 -10.79 -8.91 9.38
N ASP A 83 -10.79 -8.37 10.57
CA ASP A 83 -10.63 -6.94 10.83
C ASP A 83 -9.17 -6.62 11.10
N ILE A 84 -8.65 -5.59 10.44
CA ILE A 84 -7.23 -5.21 10.54
C ILE A 84 -7.04 -3.70 10.56
N VAL A 85 -5.89 -3.29 11.06
CA VAL A 85 -5.36 -1.92 10.95
C VAL A 85 -4.11 -1.95 10.07
N ALA A 86 -4.09 -1.13 9.03
CA ALA A 86 -2.92 -0.90 8.21
C ALA A 86 -2.42 0.53 8.38
N SER A 87 -1.11 0.70 8.49
CA SER A 87 -0.48 2.02 8.57
C SER A 87 0.83 2.08 7.79
N MET A 88 1.23 3.27 7.40
CA MET A 88 2.52 3.55 6.77
C MET A 88 2.91 5.01 6.94
N HIS A 89 4.21 5.27 6.98
CA HIS A 89 4.77 6.59 6.78
C HIS A 89 5.14 6.76 5.31
N VAL A 90 4.59 7.77 4.64
CA VAL A 90 4.96 8.16 3.29
C VAL A 90 6.06 9.21 3.36
N ASP A 91 7.29 8.82 3.03
CA ASP A 91 8.42 9.74 2.97
C ASP A 91 8.22 10.74 1.80
N LYS A 92 7.90 10.21 0.61
CA LYS A 92 7.63 11.02 -0.60
C LYS A 92 7.11 10.20 -1.76
N ILE A 93 6.55 10.90 -2.76
CA ILE A 93 6.32 10.36 -4.10
C ILE A 93 7.24 11.06 -5.08
N VAL A 94 7.97 10.26 -5.88
CA VAL A 94 8.79 10.71 -6.99
C VAL A 94 8.15 10.25 -8.29
N HIS A 95 8.07 11.09 -9.27
CA HIS A 95 7.48 10.77 -10.57
C HIS A 95 8.33 11.34 -11.69
N ARG A 96 8.23 10.72 -12.86
CA ARG A 96 8.84 11.26 -14.07
C ARG A 96 7.93 12.34 -14.66
N ASP A 97 8.49 13.50 -14.90
CA ASP A 97 7.78 14.58 -15.59
C ASP A 97 7.46 14.19 -17.04
N VAL A 98 6.32 14.67 -17.51
CA VAL A 98 5.84 14.44 -18.87
C VAL A 98 6.20 15.63 -19.73
N GLY A 99 7.28 15.50 -20.50
CA GLY A 99 7.84 16.60 -21.26
C GLY A 99 8.30 17.73 -20.33
N ALA A 100 7.87 18.96 -20.60
CA ALA A 100 8.17 20.13 -19.75
C ALA A 100 7.16 20.33 -18.62
N ARG A 101 6.20 19.43 -18.43
CA ARG A 101 5.15 19.56 -17.40
C ARG A 101 5.40 18.59 -16.26
N ARG A 102 5.33 19.11 -15.03
CA ARG A 102 5.34 18.28 -13.82
C ARG A 102 4.12 17.38 -13.80
N ASN A 103 4.33 16.09 -13.56
CA ASN A 103 3.24 15.14 -13.40
C ASN A 103 2.60 15.31 -12.02
N MET A 104 1.55 16.11 -11.95
CA MET A 104 0.83 16.41 -10.71
C MET A 104 -0.20 15.34 -10.34
N ASN A 105 -0.41 14.30 -11.19
CA ASN A 105 -1.47 13.31 -11.01
C ASN A 105 -0.98 11.98 -10.44
N ALA A 106 0.34 11.80 -10.30
CA ALA A 106 0.88 10.61 -9.66
C ALA A 106 0.36 10.47 -8.23
N LYS A 107 0.00 9.25 -7.84
CA LYS A 107 -0.58 8.98 -6.53
C LYS A 107 -0.14 7.63 -5.99
N GLY A 108 0.02 7.53 -4.67
CA GLY A 108 0.39 6.29 -4.01
C GLY A 108 0.13 6.33 -2.51
N GLY A 109 0.01 5.17 -1.90
CA GLY A 109 -0.28 5.00 -0.48
C GLY A 109 -0.85 3.64 -0.16
N LEU A 110 -1.75 3.57 0.83
CA LEU A 110 -2.40 2.35 1.29
C LEU A 110 -3.69 2.05 0.51
N MET A 111 -3.94 0.77 0.28
CA MET A 111 -5.17 0.28 -0.33
C MET A 111 -5.64 -1.03 0.29
N PHE A 112 -6.94 -1.11 0.57
CA PHE A 112 -7.70 -2.34 0.78
C PHE A 112 -8.47 -2.66 -0.50
N ARG A 113 -8.37 -3.90 -1.02
CA ARG A 113 -8.95 -4.27 -2.30
C ARG A 113 -9.54 -5.68 -2.24
N ALA A 114 -10.77 -5.85 -2.74
CA ALA A 114 -11.46 -7.13 -2.68
C ALA A 114 -10.80 -8.22 -3.54
N SER A 115 -10.24 -7.85 -4.70
CA SER A 115 -9.54 -8.79 -5.59
C SER A 115 -8.52 -8.07 -6.47
N HIS A 116 -7.80 -8.81 -7.30
CA HIS A 116 -6.85 -8.24 -8.29
C HIS A 116 -7.51 -7.89 -9.64
N ALA A 117 -8.83 -8.02 -9.78
CA ALA A 117 -9.54 -7.55 -10.98
C ALA A 117 -9.43 -6.03 -11.12
N VAL A 118 -9.35 -5.53 -12.35
CA VAL A 118 -9.17 -4.09 -12.62
C VAL A 118 -10.32 -3.23 -12.09
N ASP A 119 -11.50 -3.79 -12.00
CA ASP A 119 -12.73 -3.14 -11.55
C ASP A 119 -13.14 -3.49 -10.11
N ALA A 120 -12.25 -4.14 -9.35
CA ALA A 120 -12.57 -4.62 -8.00
C ALA A 120 -12.96 -3.49 -7.03
N PRO A 121 -13.88 -3.77 -6.08
CA PRO A 121 -14.14 -2.89 -4.95
C PRO A 121 -12.87 -2.59 -4.18
N HIS A 122 -12.73 -1.35 -3.71
CA HIS A 122 -11.57 -0.94 -2.91
C HIS A 122 -11.86 0.29 -2.06
N VAL A 123 -11.08 0.45 -1.01
CA VAL A 123 -10.90 1.72 -0.29
C VAL A 123 -9.39 1.99 -0.24
N SER A 124 -8.98 3.17 -0.65
CA SER A 124 -7.58 3.56 -0.65
C SER A 124 -7.36 4.95 -0.10
N LEU A 125 -6.27 5.12 0.60
CA LEU A 125 -5.81 6.38 1.17
C LEU A 125 -4.46 6.71 0.56
N LEU A 126 -4.46 7.65 -0.38
CA LEU A 126 -3.33 7.93 -1.25
C LEU A 126 -2.84 9.37 -1.07
N ILE A 127 -1.55 9.58 -1.21
CA ILE A 127 -0.97 10.89 -1.46
C ILE A 127 -1.05 11.14 -2.97
N HIS A 128 -1.70 12.22 -3.35
CA HIS A 128 -1.75 12.70 -4.72
C HIS A 128 -0.76 13.85 -4.89
N SER A 129 0.20 13.72 -5.79
CA SER A 129 1.35 14.64 -5.90
C SER A 129 0.97 16.11 -6.16
N GLY A 130 -0.22 16.37 -6.67
CA GLY A 130 -0.74 17.71 -6.94
C GLY A 130 -1.75 18.24 -5.93
N SER A 131 -2.39 17.38 -5.13
CA SER A 131 -3.50 17.79 -4.27
C SER A 131 -3.47 17.20 -2.85
N GLY A 132 -2.44 16.42 -2.49
CA GLY A 132 -2.27 15.92 -1.13
C GLY A 132 -3.06 14.66 -0.81
N VAL A 133 -3.40 14.47 0.48
CA VAL A 133 -4.08 13.25 0.97
C VAL A 133 -5.49 13.15 0.39
N THR A 134 -5.78 12.02 -0.21
CA THR A 134 -7.08 11.75 -0.83
C THR A 134 -7.52 10.31 -0.55
N MET A 135 -8.74 10.15 -0.09
CA MET A 135 -9.42 8.87 0.00
C MET A 135 -10.14 8.60 -1.34
N TYR A 136 -9.95 7.41 -1.88
CA TYR A 136 -10.68 6.89 -3.04
C TYR A 136 -11.38 5.61 -2.65
N TYR A 137 -12.62 5.40 -3.11
CA TYR A 137 -13.32 4.14 -2.88
C TYR A 137 -14.27 3.79 -4.01
N ARG A 138 -14.35 2.50 -4.29
CA ARG A 138 -15.31 1.85 -5.20
C ARG A 138 -16.06 0.80 -4.38
N THR A 139 -17.36 0.99 -4.20
CA THR A 139 -18.17 0.13 -3.33
C THR A 139 -18.39 -1.25 -3.94
N THR A 140 -18.71 -1.32 -5.22
CA THR A 140 -19.04 -2.57 -5.95
C THR A 140 -18.14 -2.72 -7.16
N ALA A 141 -17.96 -3.95 -7.65
CA ALA A 141 -17.19 -4.22 -8.87
C ALA A 141 -17.77 -3.46 -10.07
N GLY A 142 -16.91 -2.82 -10.85
CA GLY A 142 -17.28 -2.00 -12.01
C GLY A 142 -17.99 -0.69 -11.68
N GLY A 143 -18.22 -0.39 -10.39
CA GLY A 143 -18.78 0.88 -9.94
C GLY A 143 -17.82 2.05 -10.16
N GLU A 144 -18.33 3.27 -10.12
CA GLU A 144 -17.51 4.46 -10.21
C GLU A 144 -16.73 4.71 -8.92
N THR A 145 -15.48 5.12 -9.04
CA THR A 145 -14.63 5.49 -7.91
C THR A 145 -14.96 6.90 -7.45
N ILE A 146 -15.30 7.03 -6.18
CA ILE A 146 -15.54 8.31 -5.50
C ILE A 146 -14.27 8.75 -4.78
N SER A 147 -14.02 10.05 -4.74
CA SER A 147 -12.87 10.62 -4.03
C SER A 147 -13.26 11.70 -3.03
N LYS A 148 -12.48 11.77 -1.94
CA LYS A 148 -12.55 12.84 -0.93
C LYS A 148 -11.15 13.32 -0.62
N ASN A 149 -10.86 14.58 -0.91
CA ASN A 149 -9.55 15.20 -0.75
C ASN A 149 -9.52 16.16 0.44
N VAL A 150 -8.36 16.28 1.10
CA VAL A 150 -8.16 17.23 2.23
C VAL A 150 -7.07 18.26 1.97
N GLY A 151 -6.48 18.31 0.75
CA GLY A 151 -5.49 19.33 0.38
C GLY A 151 -4.03 18.92 0.61
N VAL A 152 -3.19 19.84 0.94
CA VAL A 152 -1.78 20.01 0.64
C VAL A 152 -0.72 19.28 1.48
N MET A 153 -0.89 18.04 1.91
CA MET A 153 0.21 17.25 2.48
C MET A 153 0.72 16.27 1.43
N VAL A 154 1.98 16.38 1.02
CA VAL A 154 2.57 15.54 -0.03
C VAL A 154 3.80 14.74 0.41
N GLU A 155 4.43 15.11 1.54
CA GLU A 155 5.62 14.46 2.10
C GLU A 155 5.49 14.35 3.63
N ASP A 156 6.19 13.40 4.23
CA ASP A 156 6.24 13.18 5.69
C ASP A 156 4.85 13.02 6.31
N VAL A 157 4.01 12.20 5.68
CA VAL A 157 2.62 11.95 6.09
C VAL A 157 2.48 10.51 6.57
N GLU A 158 1.90 10.34 7.74
CA GLU A 158 1.45 9.03 8.20
C GLU A 158 0.01 8.79 7.75
N LEU A 159 -0.21 7.61 7.17
CA LEU A 159 -1.51 7.12 6.74
C LEU A 159 -1.90 5.93 7.62
N LYS A 160 -3.19 5.87 8.02
CA LYS A 160 -3.76 4.74 8.75
C LYS A 160 -5.15 4.43 8.23
N MET A 161 -5.43 3.15 8.05
CA MET A 161 -6.73 2.63 7.64
C MET A 161 -7.14 1.51 8.58
N GLU A 162 -8.36 1.56 9.09
CA GLU A 162 -8.93 0.59 10.02
C GLU A 162 -10.16 -0.05 9.37
N LYS A 163 -10.11 -1.36 9.13
CA LYS A 163 -11.22 -2.13 8.57
C LYS A 163 -11.96 -2.85 9.68
N THR A 164 -13.28 -2.65 9.71
CA THR A 164 -14.23 -3.38 10.55
C THR A 164 -15.41 -3.82 9.69
N GLY A 165 -15.58 -5.12 9.54
CA GLY A 165 -16.51 -5.66 8.55
C GLY A 165 -16.19 -5.13 7.14
N ASN A 166 -17.15 -4.57 6.44
CA ASN A 166 -16.96 -3.97 5.11
C ASN A 166 -16.67 -2.46 5.14
N THR A 167 -16.55 -1.87 6.32
CA THR A 167 -16.26 -0.45 6.48
C THR A 167 -14.77 -0.25 6.74
N VAL A 168 -14.19 0.74 6.07
CA VAL A 168 -12.81 1.18 6.27
C VAL A 168 -12.80 2.65 6.67
N SER A 169 -12.24 2.93 7.84
CA SER A 169 -12.02 4.28 8.36
C SER A 169 -10.61 4.75 7.99
N CYS A 170 -10.49 5.94 7.42
CA CYS A 170 -9.25 6.50 6.91
C CYS A 170 -8.78 7.68 7.78
N TYR A 171 -7.51 7.63 8.18
CA TYR A 171 -6.88 8.65 9.02
C TYR A 171 -5.54 9.07 8.45
N TYR A 172 -5.17 10.32 8.67
CA TYR A 172 -3.86 10.84 8.29
C TYR A 172 -3.34 11.80 9.35
N LYS A 173 -2.02 11.99 9.39
CA LYS A 173 -1.37 13.06 10.15
C LYS A 173 -0.03 13.42 9.50
N HIS A 174 0.45 14.63 9.74
CA HIS A 174 1.84 14.96 9.47
C HIS A 174 2.73 14.33 10.56
N VAL A 175 3.93 13.87 10.21
CA VAL A 175 4.85 13.20 11.14
C VAL A 175 5.13 14.03 12.41
N SER A 176 5.12 15.35 12.33
CA SER A 176 5.29 16.25 13.48
C SER A 176 4.03 16.48 14.32
N SER A 177 2.86 15.96 13.89
CA SER A 177 1.61 16.09 14.62
C SER A 177 1.38 14.89 15.53
N PRO A 178 1.01 15.06 16.80
CA PRO A 178 0.62 13.95 17.66
C PRO A 178 -0.79 13.42 17.32
N GLU A 179 -1.62 14.23 16.67
CA GLU A 179 -3.04 13.94 16.48
C GLU A 179 -3.33 13.35 15.09
N TRP A 180 -4.15 12.29 15.07
CA TRP A 180 -4.72 11.73 13.87
C TRP A 180 -5.99 12.48 13.46
N TYR A 181 -6.06 12.86 12.20
CA TYR A 181 -7.24 13.45 11.59
C TYR A 181 -8.05 12.38 10.87
N HIS A 182 -9.32 12.21 11.27
CA HIS A 182 -10.24 11.32 10.57
C HIS A 182 -10.69 11.97 9.26
N LEU A 183 -10.33 11.34 8.14
CA LEU A 183 -10.73 11.82 6.81
C LEU A 183 -12.15 11.37 6.47
N GLY A 184 -12.51 10.16 6.80
CA GLY A 184 -13.83 9.60 6.55
C GLY A 184 -13.86 8.09 6.55
N ASP A 185 -15.07 7.58 6.39
CA ASP A 185 -15.37 6.15 6.30
C ASP A 185 -15.91 5.84 4.91
N ALA A 186 -15.58 4.66 4.41
CA ALA A 186 -16.15 4.12 3.18
C ALA A 186 -16.42 2.62 3.32
N THR A 187 -17.46 2.14 2.64
CA THR A 187 -17.74 0.71 2.53
C THR A 187 -17.38 0.21 1.15
N ALA A 188 -16.86 -1.02 1.08
CA ALA A 188 -16.68 -1.73 -0.17
C ALA A 188 -17.05 -3.20 0.03
N ASP A 189 -17.50 -3.86 -1.03
CA ASP A 189 -17.88 -5.27 -1.00
C ASP A 189 -16.62 -6.13 -0.92
N PHE A 190 -16.11 -6.32 0.30
CA PHE A 190 -15.01 -7.23 0.60
C PHE A 190 -15.53 -8.63 0.88
N ASP A 191 -14.90 -9.63 0.28
CA ASP A 191 -15.08 -11.02 0.65
C ASP A 191 -14.39 -11.34 1.99
N THR A 192 -14.52 -12.60 2.45
CA THR A 192 -13.79 -13.09 3.64
C THR A 192 -12.29 -12.86 3.51
N THR A 193 -11.76 -13.02 2.28
CA THR A 193 -10.37 -12.78 1.92
C THR A 193 -10.30 -11.53 1.06
N TYR A 194 -9.35 -10.65 1.33
CA TYR A 194 -9.10 -9.42 0.61
C TYR A 194 -7.59 -9.09 0.63
N TYR A 195 -7.18 -8.04 -0.07
CA TYR A 195 -5.77 -7.68 -0.23
C TYR A 195 -5.49 -6.29 0.34
N VAL A 196 -4.36 -6.18 1.04
CA VAL A 196 -3.90 -4.91 1.63
C VAL A 196 -2.49 -4.65 1.21
N GLY A 197 -2.19 -3.40 0.84
CA GLY A 197 -0.85 -3.08 0.42
C GLY A 197 -0.62 -1.66 -0.01
N GLN A 198 0.54 -1.47 -0.62
CA GLN A 198 1.01 -0.22 -1.19
C GLN A 198 0.59 -0.15 -2.66
N ALA A 199 -0.19 0.86 -2.99
CA ALA A 199 -0.61 1.16 -4.36
C ALA A 199 0.16 2.35 -4.92
N ILE A 200 0.57 2.30 -6.19
CA ILE A 200 1.23 3.41 -6.89
C ILE A 200 0.81 3.47 -8.35
N SER A 201 0.37 4.64 -8.79
CA SER A 201 0.09 4.95 -10.20
C SER A 201 0.79 6.23 -10.61
N SER A 202 1.39 6.23 -11.80
CA SER A 202 1.91 7.45 -12.42
C SER A 202 0.81 8.35 -12.98
N ALA A 203 -0.44 7.84 -13.04
CA ALA A 203 -1.57 8.46 -13.76
C ALA A 203 -1.26 8.75 -15.23
N GLN A 204 -0.32 7.98 -15.79
CA GLN A 204 0.02 8.02 -17.21
C GLN A 204 0.72 6.74 -17.66
N ARG A 205 0.11 6.02 -18.59
CA ARG A 205 0.65 4.77 -19.15
C ARG A 205 2.04 5.01 -19.78
N GLY A 206 2.97 4.08 -19.49
CA GLY A 206 4.35 4.13 -20.01
C GLY A 206 5.30 5.08 -19.26
N TYR A 207 4.79 5.85 -18.31
CA TYR A 207 5.61 6.60 -17.35
C TYR A 207 5.61 5.87 -16.00
N TRP A 208 6.50 6.26 -15.11
CA TRP A 208 6.57 5.67 -13.78
C TRP A 208 6.46 6.73 -12.68
N ALA A 209 5.93 6.30 -11.55
CA ALA A 209 6.06 6.98 -10.27
C ALA A 209 6.60 6.00 -9.23
N ALA A 210 7.20 6.50 -8.17
CA ALA A 210 7.74 5.72 -7.07
C ALA A 210 7.27 6.29 -5.74
N LEU A 211 6.69 5.43 -4.93
CA LEU A 211 6.32 5.68 -3.55
C LEU A 211 7.49 5.23 -2.66
N TYR A 212 8.01 6.13 -1.83
CA TYR A 212 8.95 5.83 -0.77
C TYR A 212 8.20 5.83 0.54
N ALA A 213 8.25 4.71 1.25
CA ALA A 213 7.51 4.52 2.49
C ALA A 213 8.33 3.75 3.53
N SER A 214 8.08 4.05 4.78
CA SER A 214 8.63 3.37 5.94
C SER A 214 7.51 2.99 6.92
N GLU A 215 7.85 2.19 7.94
CA GLU A 215 6.93 1.79 9.01
C GLU A 215 5.61 1.19 8.49
N VAL A 216 5.68 0.45 7.37
CA VAL A 216 4.50 -0.17 6.78
C VAL A 216 4.09 -1.37 7.62
N GLN A 217 2.92 -1.31 8.22
CA GLN A 217 2.40 -2.32 9.15
C GLN A 217 0.99 -2.74 8.75
N VAL A 218 0.69 -4.02 8.97
CA VAL A 218 -0.67 -4.59 8.87
C VAL A 218 -0.86 -5.47 10.09
N ASN A 219 -1.76 -5.08 10.97
CA ASN A 219 -2.00 -5.73 12.25
C ASN A 219 -3.46 -6.15 12.39
N PRO A 220 -3.77 -7.26 13.07
CA PRO A 220 -5.14 -7.54 13.49
C PRO A 220 -5.72 -6.35 14.26
N ALA A 221 -7.00 -6.01 14.03
CA ALA A 221 -7.67 -5.02 14.85
C ALA A 221 -7.74 -5.52 16.30
N ALA A 222 -7.52 -4.62 17.26
CA ALA A 222 -7.68 -4.97 18.66
C ALA A 222 -9.13 -5.43 18.89
N ILE A 223 -9.27 -6.60 19.50
CA ILE A 223 -10.60 -7.08 19.94
C ILE A 223 -11.07 -6.14 21.06
N ALA A 224 -12.14 -5.40 20.79
CA ALA A 224 -12.75 -4.50 21.76
C ALA A 224 -13.46 -5.26 22.87
#